data_aebed433f33abfbb02600f660cd0dc56
#
_entry.id   aebed433f33abfbb02600f660cd0dc56
#
_cell.length_a   1.000
_cell.length_b   1.000
_cell.length_c   1.000
_cell.angle_alpha   90.00
_cell.angle_beta   90.00
_cell.angle_gamma   90.00
#
_symmetry.space_group_name_H-M   'P 1'
#
loop_
_entity.id
_entity.type
_entity.pdbx_description
1 polymer ?
#
loop_
_entity_poly.entity_id
_entity_poly.type
_entity_poly.pdbx_seq_one_letter_code
_entity_poly.pdbx_strand_id
1 'polypeptide(L)'
;MRARLFALTVVALVLPAAPAVAGDPIMPLSDVRAGMRCTGYSVVQGTTISSFGVEILDVVDGDASGQGPRLLIRVSGPAVDGTGVGPGFSGSPIYCPDGQGVQRNAGAISESLGEYGGEVVLATPIEAILGAQVDAPAEGGSAAARASRTRKDRRLMARAKPLATPLTVSGLSAPLGRALERAGARKGRQVIAAPAGPLGSFPPQPMAPGAAIGVSYSMGDIQVGAIGTVAYTDGDRVWAFGHPFEGAGARRLLLQDAYVYRVIDNPVAIPGAATTYKYASLGHTLGTISNDERDAVAGRTGALPPTVPVRVFAKDLDTGRSLVTGIRAADESRIGLPEGASPLTFVGPLAVTEAASSLLRSAPGRLSADVCVQISIGGLPRPVRFCNRYVSAFPADEDFVGTANTVAARASQDVFDALARIDDYQGPPPRIGEVAVRMDIRRGEQRAFLRSVKLPERVRPGQKVRARVTLRRVRGGLIRRSYRMTIPRGLERGERILRFAGTDVDVADDGLLGAIIIDGIDDGAGNPGPRNLRALARGIRGLERYDGVRVFAGSNRRRAFRDRDLRISGRAGTRVRVVRR
;
A
#
# COMPACT_ATOMS: atom_id res chain seq x y z
N MET A 1 0.91 -11.86 79.73
CA MET A 1 1.12 -11.71 78.29
C MET A 1 -0.17 -11.20 77.64
N ARG A 2 -0.19 -9.91 77.23
CA ARG A 2 -1.39 -9.26 76.66
C ARG A 2 -1.14 -9.15 75.14
N ALA A 3 -1.92 -9.88 74.32
CA ALA A 3 -1.93 -9.81 72.87
C ALA A 3 -2.68 -8.55 72.42
N ARG A 4 -2.03 -7.67 71.66
CA ARG A 4 -2.67 -6.53 70.98
C ARG A 4 -3.06 -6.95 69.57
N LEU A 5 -4.39 -6.99 69.31
CA LEU A 5 -4.96 -7.07 67.96
C LEU A 5 -4.76 -5.71 67.27
N PHE A 6 -4.09 -5.71 66.13
CA PHE A 6 -4.08 -4.58 65.18
C PHE A 6 -5.23 -4.80 64.16
N ALA A 7 -6.21 -3.92 64.20
CA ALA A 7 -7.24 -3.87 63.16
C ALA A 7 -6.69 -3.08 61.93
N LEU A 8 -6.49 -3.74 60.78
CA LEU A 8 -6.21 -3.06 59.53
C LEU A 8 -7.50 -2.53 58.91
N THR A 9 -7.64 -1.21 58.92
CA THR A 9 -8.74 -0.52 58.21
C THR A 9 -8.34 -0.40 56.72
N VAL A 10 -9.00 -1.15 55.82
CA VAL A 10 -8.86 -1.00 54.37
C VAL A 10 -9.73 0.19 53.95
N VAL A 11 -9.07 1.30 53.60
CA VAL A 11 -9.75 2.45 52.97
C VAL A 11 -9.86 2.13 51.47
N ALA A 12 -11.07 1.78 51.02
CA ALA A 12 -11.38 1.65 49.59
C ALA A 12 -11.40 3.06 48.97
N LEU A 13 -10.39 3.38 48.17
CA LEU A 13 -10.38 4.56 47.30
C LEU A 13 -11.41 4.35 46.18
N VAL A 14 -12.57 4.95 46.29
CA VAL A 14 -13.54 5.09 45.21
C VAL A 14 -13.00 6.19 44.29
N LEU A 15 -12.31 5.79 43.20
CA LEU A 15 -11.97 6.69 42.11
C LEU A 15 -13.29 7.11 41.44
N PRO A 16 -13.59 8.42 41.29
CA PRO A 16 -14.73 8.87 40.51
C PRO A 16 -14.57 8.36 39.07
N ALA A 17 -15.55 7.60 38.57
CA ALA A 17 -15.63 7.27 37.15
C ALA A 17 -15.72 8.60 36.38
N ALA A 18 -14.78 8.86 35.50
CA ALA A 18 -14.86 9.99 34.58
C ALA A 18 -16.21 9.88 33.84
N PRO A 19 -16.98 10.97 33.69
CA PRO A 19 -18.23 10.93 32.94
C PRO A 19 -17.90 10.45 31.53
N ALA A 20 -18.60 9.41 31.06
CA ALA A 20 -18.55 9.02 29.65
C ALA A 20 -18.99 10.26 28.85
N VAL A 21 -18.10 10.82 28.05
CA VAL A 21 -18.40 11.92 27.15
C VAL A 21 -19.35 11.35 26.11
N ALA A 22 -20.64 11.63 26.25
CA ALA A 22 -21.64 11.32 25.23
C ALA A 22 -21.26 12.08 23.96
N GLY A 23 -21.46 11.47 22.80
CA GLY A 23 -21.21 12.12 21.51
C GLY A 23 -22.06 13.40 21.35
N ASP A 24 -21.67 14.26 20.43
CA ASP A 24 -22.38 15.51 20.15
C ASP A 24 -23.84 15.25 19.77
N PRO A 25 -24.78 16.16 20.12
CA PRO A 25 -26.17 16.04 19.70
C PRO A 25 -26.30 16.04 18.18
N ILE A 26 -27.10 15.13 17.65
CA ILE A 26 -27.35 15.00 16.21
C ILE A 26 -28.64 15.72 15.79
N MET A 27 -28.71 16.13 14.52
CA MET A 27 -29.91 16.64 13.87
C MET A 27 -30.45 15.56 12.92
N PRO A 28 -31.67 15.01 13.19
CA PRO A 28 -32.30 14.08 12.26
C PRO A 28 -32.49 14.72 10.86
N LEU A 29 -32.36 13.94 9.81
CA LEU A 29 -32.56 14.40 8.44
C LEU A 29 -33.95 15.04 8.25
N SER A 30 -34.95 14.52 8.94
CA SER A 30 -36.32 15.07 8.98
C SER A 30 -36.39 16.54 9.42
N ASP A 31 -35.41 17.01 10.16
CA ASP A 31 -35.38 18.39 10.72
C ASP A 31 -34.51 19.31 9.86
N VAL A 32 -33.71 18.78 8.93
CA VAL A 32 -32.89 19.58 8.03
C VAL A 32 -33.75 20.23 6.93
N ARG A 33 -33.60 21.53 6.71
CA ARG A 33 -34.36 22.33 5.75
C ARG A 33 -33.44 23.19 4.88
N ALA A 34 -33.83 23.39 3.64
CA ALA A 34 -33.20 24.38 2.78
C ALA A 34 -33.26 25.79 3.40
N GLY A 35 -32.21 26.56 3.23
CA GLY A 35 -32.05 27.90 3.81
C GLY A 35 -31.44 27.92 5.22
N MET A 36 -31.26 26.78 5.88
CA MET A 36 -30.55 26.72 7.16
C MET A 36 -29.12 27.20 7.03
N ARG A 37 -28.69 28.06 7.97
CA ARG A 37 -27.32 28.53 8.12
C ARG A 37 -26.64 27.76 9.23
N CYS A 38 -25.62 27.03 8.88
CA CYS A 38 -24.88 26.10 9.70
C CYS A 38 -23.39 26.46 9.76
N THR A 39 -22.65 25.77 10.60
CA THR A 39 -21.19 25.92 10.72
C THR A 39 -20.51 24.58 10.41
N GLY A 40 -19.54 24.60 9.49
CA GLY A 40 -18.66 23.49 9.21
C GLY A 40 -17.33 23.61 9.93
N TYR A 41 -16.67 22.49 10.22
CA TYR A 41 -15.39 22.46 10.91
C TYR A 41 -14.38 21.60 10.16
N SER A 42 -13.14 22.09 10.01
CA SER A 42 -12.06 21.32 9.39
C SER A 42 -10.69 21.92 9.73
N VAL A 43 -9.65 21.09 9.69
CA VAL A 43 -8.27 21.60 9.74
C VAL A 43 -7.86 22.06 8.35
N VAL A 44 -7.47 23.30 8.20
CA VAL A 44 -6.97 23.87 6.93
C VAL A 44 -5.47 24.15 6.97
N GLN A 45 -4.89 24.25 8.17
CA GLN A 45 -3.46 24.39 8.39
C GLN A 45 -3.05 23.88 9.77
N GLY A 46 -1.91 23.22 9.87
CA GLY A 46 -1.40 22.63 11.10
C GLY A 46 -2.28 21.49 11.61
N THR A 47 -2.75 21.62 12.84
CA THR A 47 -3.66 20.71 13.52
C THR A 47 -4.86 21.42 14.12
N THR A 48 -4.96 22.74 13.95
CA THR A 48 -6.02 23.57 14.52
C THR A 48 -7.30 23.47 13.69
N ILE A 49 -8.40 23.12 14.33
CA ILE A 49 -9.71 23.07 13.71
C ILE A 49 -10.19 24.49 13.46
N SER A 50 -10.53 24.81 12.23
CA SER A 50 -11.11 26.08 11.78
C SER A 50 -12.58 25.91 11.46
N SER A 51 -13.37 26.96 11.61
CA SER A 51 -14.78 27.00 11.24
C SER A 51 -14.99 27.73 9.91
N PHE A 52 -16.05 27.38 9.20
CA PHE A 52 -16.54 28.05 8.00
C PHE A 52 -18.08 28.00 7.95
N GLY A 53 -18.67 28.93 7.20
CA GLY A 53 -20.12 28.98 7.01
C GLY A 53 -20.60 27.88 6.07
N VAL A 54 -21.77 27.33 6.36
CA VAL A 54 -22.47 26.34 5.53
C VAL A 54 -23.93 26.76 5.39
N GLU A 55 -24.42 26.84 4.15
CA GLU A 55 -25.83 27.02 3.83
C GLU A 55 -26.39 25.74 3.25
N ILE A 56 -27.48 25.19 3.82
CA ILE A 56 -28.20 24.07 3.24
C ILE A 56 -29.01 24.59 2.05
N LEU A 57 -28.68 24.19 0.84
CA LEU A 57 -29.39 24.59 -0.37
C LEU A 57 -30.59 23.71 -0.67
N ASP A 58 -30.44 22.40 -0.43
CA ASP A 58 -31.51 21.42 -0.69
C ASP A 58 -31.20 20.10 0.04
N VAL A 59 -32.24 19.28 0.20
CA VAL A 59 -32.11 17.87 0.61
C VAL A 59 -32.44 17.02 -0.63
N VAL A 60 -31.45 16.30 -1.11
CA VAL A 60 -31.51 15.53 -2.35
C VAL A 60 -31.78 14.07 -2.03
N ASP A 61 -32.84 13.52 -2.61
CA ASP A 61 -33.15 12.08 -2.47
C ASP A 61 -32.05 11.21 -3.09
N GLY A 62 -31.83 10.06 -2.47
CA GLY A 62 -30.89 9.06 -2.96
C GLY A 62 -31.19 8.55 -4.37
N ASP A 63 -30.26 7.82 -4.97
CA ASP A 63 -30.38 7.32 -6.36
C ASP A 63 -30.75 5.82 -6.48
N ALA A 64 -30.87 5.33 -7.71
CA ALA A 64 -31.23 3.93 -8.01
C ALA A 64 -30.10 2.94 -7.70
N SER A 65 -28.85 3.40 -7.56
CA SER A 65 -27.70 2.58 -7.20
C SER A 65 -27.65 2.26 -5.70
N GLY A 66 -28.60 2.82 -4.92
CA GLY A 66 -28.70 2.63 -3.49
C GLY A 66 -27.95 3.68 -2.67
N GLN A 67 -27.45 4.77 -3.29
CA GLN A 67 -26.99 5.93 -2.54
C GLN A 67 -28.19 6.53 -1.78
N GLY A 68 -27.98 6.75 -0.48
CA GLY A 68 -28.94 7.40 0.39
C GLY A 68 -29.11 8.89 0.05
N PRO A 69 -29.96 9.62 0.80
CA PRO A 69 -30.14 11.06 0.61
C PRO A 69 -28.83 11.81 0.89
N ARG A 70 -28.70 13.00 0.27
CA ARG A 70 -27.57 13.91 0.47
C ARG A 70 -28.06 15.34 0.74
N LEU A 71 -27.26 16.08 1.49
CA LEU A 71 -27.46 17.51 1.70
C LEU A 71 -26.68 18.26 0.62
N LEU A 72 -27.35 19.05 -0.21
CA LEU A 72 -26.69 19.99 -1.10
C LEU A 72 -26.37 21.25 -0.31
N ILE A 73 -25.09 21.61 -0.22
CA ILE A 73 -24.64 22.70 0.62
C ILE A 73 -23.76 23.69 -0.16
N ARG A 74 -23.71 24.93 0.32
CA ARG A 74 -22.73 25.93 -0.08
C ARG A 74 -21.84 26.28 1.12
N VAL A 75 -20.53 26.28 0.91
CA VAL A 75 -19.54 26.70 1.91
C VAL A 75 -19.08 28.14 1.67
N SER A 76 -18.69 28.85 2.73
CA SER A 76 -18.21 30.24 2.68
C SER A 76 -17.38 30.58 3.92
N GLY A 77 -16.61 31.64 3.86
CA GLY A 77 -15.82 32.19 4.95
C GLY A 77 -14.32 31.97 4.81
N PRO A 78 -13.51 32.66 5.63
CA PRO A 78 -12.05 32.81 5.42
C PRO A 78 -11.26 31.50 5.31
N ALA A 79 -11.77 30.42 5.87
CA ALA A 79 -11.12 29.12 5.82
C ALA A 79 -11.25 28.42 4.45
N VAL A 80 -12.21 28.83 3.63
CA VAL A 80 -12.56 28.17 2.36
C VAL A 80 -12.77 29.14 1.18
N ASP A 81 -12.87 30.45 1.47
CA ASP A 81 -12.98 31.47 0.41
C ASP A 81 -11.76 31.41 -0.52
N GLY A 82 -12.00 31.44 -1.83
CA GLY A 82 -10.95 31.39 -2.85
C GLY A 82 -10.38 29.99 -3.14
N THR A 83 -10.57 28.99 -2.25
CA THR A 83 -10.15 27.61 -2.51
C THR A 83 -11.33 26.65 -2.68
N GLY A 84 -12.46 26.94 -2.03
CA GLY A 84 -13.53 25.97 -1.86
C GLY A 84 -13.08 24.78 -0.99
N VAL A 85 -13.79 23.67 -1.13
CA VAL A 85 -13.48 22.39 -0.46
C VAL A 85 -13.25 21.29 -1.48
N GLY A 86 -12.39 20.33 -1.14
CA GLY A 86 -12.00 19.21 -2.01
C GLY A 86 -11.46 18.05 -1.19
N PRO A 87 -10.69 17.12 -1.80
CA PRO A 87 -10.07 16.01 -1.10
C PRO A 87 -9.39 16.41 0.21
N GLY A 88 -9.65 15.64 1.26
CA GLY A 88 -9.22 15.92 2.63
C GLY A 88 -10.25 16.67 3.48
N PHE A 89 -11.22 17.38 2.87
CA PHE A 89 -12.36 17.95 3.59
C PHE A 89 -13.47 16.93 3.84
N SER A 90 -13.46 15.80 3.16
CA SER A 90 -14.41 14.70 3.38
C SER A 90 -14.45 14.29 4.84
N GLY A 91 -15.64 14.26 5.43
CA GLY A 91 -15.85 14.09 6.87
C GLY A 91 -15.93 15.40 7.67
N SER A 92 -15.74 16.59 7.07
CA SER A 92 -15.93 17.87 7.77
C SER A 92 -17.36 17.98 8.31
N PRO A 93 -17.58 17.96 9.64
CA PRO A 93 -18.90 17.96 10.22
C PRO A 93 -19.60 19.29 10.04
N ILE A 94 -20.93 19.24 9.97
CA ILE A 94 -21.82 20.38 9.76
C ILE A 94 -22.77 20.46 10.94
N TYR A 95 -22.70 21.54 11.69
CA TYR A 95 -23.58 21.80 12.83
C TYR A 95 -24.59 22.87 12.48
N CYS A 96 -25.86 22.53 12.61
CA CYS A 96 -26.98 23.41 12.38
C CYS A 96 -27.73 23.72 13.70
N PRO A 97 -28.22 24.97 13.90
CA PRO A 97 -29.02 25.29 15.06
C PRO A 97 -30.39 24.63 14.95
N ASP A 98 -30.85 23.99 16.02
CA ASP A 98 -32.26 23.57 16.15
C ASP A 98 -33.18 24.76 16.46
N GLY A 99 -34.48 24.51 16.63
CA GLY A 99 -35.46 25.53 16.96
C GLY A 99 -35.22 26.26 18.29
N GLN A 100 -34.29 25.77 19.11
CA GLN A 100 -33.89 26.38 20.41
C GLN A 100 -32.48 27.01 20.33
N GLY A 101 -31.82 26.98 19.14
CA GLY A 101 -30.48 27.49 18.93
C GLY A 101 -29.36 26.53 19.34
N VAL A 102 -29.66 25.30 19.75
CA VAL A 102 -28.64 24.28 20.08
C VAL A 102 -28.02 23.76 18.80
N GLN A 103 -26.68 23.79 18.72
CA GLN A 103 -25.94 23.27 17.58
C GLN A 103 -25.99 21.74 17.58
N ARG A 104 -26.46 21.16 16.47
CA ARG A 104 -26.60 19.72 16.27
C ARG A 104 -25.88 19.29 15.01
N ASN A 105 -25.15 18.20 15.06
CA ASN A 105 -24.49 17.65 13.89
C ASN A 105 -25.53 17.13 12.90
N ALA A 106 -25.64 17.74 11.72
CA ALA A 106 -26.56 17.36 10.65
C ALA A 106 -25.95 16.39 9.63
N GLY A 107 -24.62 16.31 9.55
CA GLY A 107 -23.91 15.47 8.61
C GLY A 107 -22.48 15.92 8.39
N ALA A 108 -21.85 15.41 7.35
CA ALA A 108 -20.48 15.79 6.99
C ALA A 108 -20.27 15.83 5.47
N ILE A 109 -19.38 16.73 5.03
CA ILE A 109 -18.98 16.86 3.61
C ILE A 109 -18.48 15.51 3.09
N SER A 110 -18.95 15.10 1.89
CA SER A 110 -18.62 13.78 1.34
C SER A 110 -18.32 13.78 -0.15
N GLU A 111 -19.00 14.58 -0.97
CA GLU A 111 -18.95 14.45 -2.42
C GLU A 111 -18.85 15.81 -3.11
N SER A 112 -18.09 15.88 -4.23
CA SER A 112 -18.06 17.05 -5.10
C SER A 112 -19.08 16.94 -6.24
N LEU A 113 -19.51 18.09 -6.75
CA LEU A 113 -20.34 18.19 -7.94
C LEU A 113 -19.44 18.48 -9.15
N GLY A 114 -18.97 17.45 -9.81
CA GLY A 114 -18.07 17.56 -10.95
C GLY A 114 -16.61 17.18 -10.60
N GLU A 115 -15.68 17.55 -11.48
CA GLU A 115 -14.26 17.18 -11.34
C GLU A 115 -13.45 18.13 -10.45
N TYR A 116 -14.06 19.26 -10.10
CA TYR A 116 -13.41 20.35 -9.39
C TYR A 116 -13.97 20.47 -7.97
N GLY A 117 -13.11 20.65 -7.00
CA GLY A 117 -13.52 21.17 -5.70
C GLY A 117 -14.28 22.50 -5.90
N GLY A 118 -15.07 22.90 -4.93
CA GLY A 118 -15.86 24.11 -5.09
C GLY A 118 -16.56 24.55 -3.82
N GLU A 119 -17.32 25.62 -3.94
CA GLU A 119 -18.14 26.13 -2.85
C GLU A 119 -19.45 25.35 -2.69
N VAL A 120 -19.92 24.66 -3.74
CA VAL A 120 -21.17 23.86 -3.71
C VAL A 120 -20.82 22.39 -3.82
N VAL A 121 -21.15 21.64 -2.76
CA VAL A 121 -20.80 20.23 -2.61
C VAL A 121 -21.96 19.46 -1.95
N LEU A 122 -21.82 18.14 -1.85
CA LEU A 122 -22.77 17.28 -1.14
C LEU A 122 -22.19 16.87 0.21
N ALA A 123 -23.11 16.67 1.16
CA ALA A 123 -22.79 16.11 2.47
C ALA A 123 -23.67 14.90 2.76
N THR A 124 -23.11 13.93 3.46
CA THR A 124 -23.82 12.75 3.93
C THR A 124 -24.52 13.08 5.26
N PRO A 125 -25.83 12.81 5.42
CA PRO A 125 -26.53 12.99 6.67
C PRO A 125 -25.90 12.20 7.81
N ILE A 126 -25.92 12.76 9.02
CA ILE A 126 -25.28 12.13 10.19
C ILE A 126 -25.83 10.74 10.49
N GLU A 127 -27.13 10.51 10.31
CA GLU A 127 -27.76 9.21 10.54
C GLU A 127 -27.19 8.13 9.61
N ALA A 128 -26.87 8.48 8.36
CA ALA A 128 -26.23 7.55 7.43
C ALA A 128 -24.78 7.25 7.83
N ILE A 129 -24.03 8.26 8.28
CA ILE A 129 -22.66 8.11 8.79
C ILE A 129 -22.62 7.18 10.01
N LEU A 130 -23.51 7.39 10.98
CA LEU A 130 -23.61 6.59 12.19
C LEU A 130 -24.16 5.18 11.94
N GLY A 131 -24.77 4.94 10.78
CA GLY A 131 -25.13 3.60 10.30
C GLY A 131 -23.95 2.70 10.02
N ALA A 132 -22.76 3.26 9.76
CA ALA A 132 -21.52 2.49 9.59
C ALA A 132 -21.09 1.87 10.93
N GLN A 133 -20.91 0.56 10.92
CA GLN A 133 -20.54 -0.18 12.13
C GLN A 133 -19.09 0.08 12.52
N VAL A 134 -18.84 0.32 13.79
CA VAL A 134 -17.48 0.51 14.31
C VAL A 134 -16.78 -0.82 14.54
N ASP A 135 -17.52 -1.85 14.93
CA ASP A 135 -16.98 -3.20 15.07
C ASP A 135 -17.23 -3.97 13.77
N ALA A 136 -16.24 -4.76 13.34
CA ALA A 136 -16.38 -5.57 12.15
C ALA A 136 -17.65 -6.44 12.25
N PRO A 137 -18.56 -6.43 11.25
CA PRO A 137 -19.82 -7.16 11.35
C PRO A 137 -19.56 -8.66 11.47
N ALA A 138 -20.31 -9.31 12.36
CA ALA A 138 -20.53 -10.75 12.26
C ALA A 138 -21.28 -11.02 10.95
N GLU A 139 -20.84 -11.97 10.14
CA GLU A 139 -21.34 -12.28 8.81
C GLU A 139 -22.87 -12.27 8.70
N GLY A 140 -23.44 -11.39 7.86
CA GLY A 140 -24.86 -11.40 7.49
C GLY A 140 -25.51 -10.03 7.31
N GLY A 141 -25.73 -9.67 6.10
CA GLY A 141 -26.60 -8.81 5.36
C GLY A 141 -27.47 -7.69 5.94
N SER A 142 -27.52 -6.55 5.23
CA SER A 142 -28.52 -5.49 5.43
C SER A 142 -29.40 -5.28 4.19
N ALA A 143 -30.71 -5.06 4.37
CA ALA A 143 -31.67 -4.70 3.33
C ALA A 143 -31.93 -3.20 3.36
N ALA A 144 -31.81 -2.52 2.24
CA ALA A 144 -32.04 -1.08 2.09
C ALA A 144 -33.50 -0.74 1.72
N ALA A 145 -34.04 0.34 2.30
CA ALA A 145 -35.37 0.89 2.00
C ALA A 145 -35.39 1.63 0.63
N ARG A 146 -36.49 1.51 -0.11
CA ARG A 146 -36.69 2.19 -1.41
C ARG A 146 -37.40 3.54 -1.21
N ALA A 147 -36.77 4.63 -1.60
CA ALA A 147 -37.33 5.97 -1.59
C ALA A 147 -37.82 6.41 -3.01
N SER A 148 -38.84 7.28 -3.04
CA SER A 148 -39.44 7.87 -4.27
C SER A 148 -38.55 9.05 -4.76
N ARG A 149 -38.44 9.25 -6.08
CA ARG A 149 -37.43 10.14 -6.69
C ARG A 149 -37.97 11.13 -7.68
N THR A 150 -37.43 12.36 -7.63
CA THR A 150 -37.68 13.35 -8.69
C THR A 150 -36.66 13.22 -9.83
N ARG A 151 -37.03 13.76 -11.01
CA ARG A 151 -36.12 13.79 -12.20
C ARG A 151 -34.92 14.71 -11.97
N LYS A 152 -35.05 15.76 -11.12
CA LYS A 152 -34.00 16.70 -10.74
C LYS A 152 -32.93 15.98 -9.92
N ASP A 153 -33.35 15.22 -8.91
CA ASP A 153 -32.45 14.53 -7.98
C ASP A 153 -31.60 13.48 -8.69
N ARG A 154 -32.20 12.71 -9.60
CA ARG A 154 -31.45 11.75 -10.43
C ARG A 154 -30.34 12.39 -11.27
N ARG A 155 -30.55 13.61 -11.82
CA ARG A 155 -29.53 14.33 -12.59
C ARG A 155 -28.42 14.88 -11.72
N LEU A 156 -28.72 15.30 -10.49
CA LEU A 156 -27.75 15.81 -9.54
C LEU A 156 -26.86 14.66 -9.03
N MET A 157 -27.47 13.57 -8.59
CA MET A 157 -26.75 12.38 -8.09
C MET A 157 -25.89 11.73 -9.17
N ALA A 158 -26.29 11.77 -10.45
CA ALA A 158 -25.45 11.32 -11.55
C ALA A 158 -24.16 12.15 -11.75
N ARG A 159 -24.07 13.35 -11.14
CA ARG A 159 -22.88 14.20 -11.15
C ARG A 159 -22.10 14.14 -9.83
N ALA A 160 -22.69 13.54 -8.81
CA ALA A 160 -22.03 13.36 -7.53
C ALA A 160 -20.86 12.39 -7.71
N LYS A 161 -19.68 12.80 -7.27
CA LYS A 161 -18.51 11.94 -7.19
C LYS A 161 -18.02 12.01 -5.75
N PRO A 162 -17.70 10.86 -5.10
CA PRO A 162 -16.98 10.91 -3.84
C PRO A 162 -15.84 11.88 -3.97
N LEU A 163 -15.62 12.73 -2.98
CA LEU A 163 -14.41 13.55 -2.96
C LEU A 163 -13.25 12.58 -3.08
N ALA A 164 -12.68 12.50 -4.29
CA ALA A 164 -11.66 11.51 -4.61
C ALA A 164 -10.66 11.45 -3.47
N THR A 165 -10.47 10.28 -2.91
CA THR A 165 -9.55 10.08 -1.79
C THR A 165 -8.15 9.91 -2.39
N PRO A 166 -7.34 10.98 -2.53
CA PRO A 166 -5.99 10.86 -3.03
C PRO A 166 -5.22 9.92 -2.11
N LEU A 167 -4.40 9.08 -2.70
CA LEU A 167 -3.45 8.32 -1.91
C LEU A 167 -2.31 9.27 -1.50
N THR A 168 -2.21 9.56 -0.22
CA THR A 168 -1.10 10.33 0.33
C THR A 168 0.04 9.39 0.70
N VAL A 169 1.24 9.70 0.22
CA VAL A 169 2.45 8.95 0.54
C VAL A 169 3.49 9.89 1.09
N SER A 170 3.99 9.61 2.29
CA SER A 170 5.05 10.38 2.93
C SER A 170 6.29 9.53 3.23
N GLY A 171 7.46 10.19 3.39
CA GLY A 171 8.72 9.51 3.64
C GLY A 171 9.44 9.00 2.39
N LEU A 172 9.03 9.43 1.19
CA LEU A 172 9.69 9.09 -0.06
C LEU A 172 10.73 10.13 -0.47
N SER A 173 11.79 9.65 -1.11
CA SER A 173 12.70 10.52 -1.86
C SER A 173 11.96 11.23 -2.99
N ALA A 174 12.34 12.48 -3.29
CA ALA A 174 11.65 13.28 -4.31
C ALA A 174 11.58 12.60 -5.70
N PRO A 175 12.60 11.87 -6.19
CA PRO A 175 12.47 11.13 -7.45
C PRO A 175 11.39 10.04 -7.40
N LEU A 176 11.30 9.29 -6.30
CA LEU A 176 10.29 8.23 -6.15
C LEU A 176 8.89 8.83 -6.00
N GLY A 177 8.74 9.90 -5.21
CA GLY A 177 7.47 10.61 -5.06
C GLY A 177 6.91 11.05 -6.41
N ARG A 178 7.70 11.78 -7.20
CA ARG A 178 7.30 12.20 -8.56
C ARG A 178 6.99 11.03 -9.50
N ALA A 179 7.74 9.93 -9.41
CA ALA A 179 7.47 8.75 -10.23
C ALA A 179 6.12 8.10 -9.87
N LEU A 180 5.80 8.07 -8.58
CA LEU A 180 4.56 7.52 -8.06
C LEU A 180 3.35 8.40 -8.46
N GLU A 181 3.47 9.72 -8.34
CA GLU A 181 2.44 10.68 -8.79
C GLU A 181 2.15 10.53 -10.28
N ARG A 182 3.19 10.46 -11.13
CA ARG A 182 3.01 10.23 -12.58
C ARG A 182 2.38 8.87 -12.89
N ALA A 183 2.75 7.84 -12.15
CA ALA A 183 2.15 6.51 -12.33
C ALA A 183 0.67 6.52 -11.95
N GLY A 184 0.31 7.16 -10.84
CA GLY A 184 -1.08 7.37 -10.42
C GLY A 184 -1.90 8.12 -11.48
N ALA A 185 -1.37 9.25 -11.96
CA ALA A 185 -2.06 10.07 -12.96
C ALA A 185 -2.34 9.30 -14.27
N ARG A 186 -1.37 8.50 -14.76
CA ARG A 186 -1.57 7.65 -15.96
C ARG A 186 -2.73 6.66 -15.82
N LYS A 187 -3.07 6.34 -14.60
CA LYS A 187 -4.10 5.36 -14.28
C LYS A 187 -5.38 6.00 -13.69
N GLY A 188 -5.49 7.33 -13.71
CA GLY A 188 -6.65 8.04 -13.20
C GLY A 188 -6.79 8.07 -11.68
N ARG A 189 -5.72 7.74 -10.93
CA ARG A 189 -5.69 7.84 -9.47
C ARG A 189 -4.76 8.98 -9.04
N GLN A 190 -5.28 9.91 -8.26
CA GLN A 190 -4.46 10.96 -7.68
C GLN A 190 -3.60 10.38 -6.56
N VAL A 191 -2.28 10.60 -6.67
CA VAL A 191 -1.30 10.32 -5.62
C VAL A 191 -0.64 11.62 -5.23
N ILE A 192 -0.49 11.88 -3.94
CA ILE A 192 0.16 13.06 -3.37
C ILE A 192 1.39 12.60 -2.59
N ALA A 193 2.57 12.93 -3.10
CA ALA A 193 3.81 12.72 -2.36
C ALA A 193 4.01 13.89 -1.40
N ALA A 194 3.72 13.68 -0.12
CA ALA A 194 3.90 14.69 0.93
C ALA A 194 5.25 14.49 1.65
N PRO A 195 5.84 15.53 2.24
CA PRO A 195 6.95 15.37 3.17
C PRO A 195 6.54 14.47 4.34
N ALA A 196 7.50 13.83 5.00
CA ALA A 196 7.23 13.19 6.28
C ALA A 196 6.68 14.22 7.28
N GLY A 197 5.67 13.85 8.04
CA GLY A 197 5.06 14.74 9.03
C GLY A 197 6.07 15.20 10.07
N PRO A 198 5.94 16.43 10.61
CA PRO A 198 6.82 16.94 11.64
C PRO A 198 6.47 16.34 13.01
N LEU A 199 6.48 14.99 13.13
CA LEU A 199 6.02 14.25 14.31
C LEU A 199 6.71 14.67 15.63
N GLY A 200 7.94 15.20 15.55
CA GLY A 200 8.62 15.77 16.71
C GLY A 200 8.15 17.17 17.10
N SER A 201 7.31 17.82 16.28
CA SER A 201 6.90 19.22 16.45
C SER A 201 5.44 19.37 16.90
N PHE A 202 4.63 18.33 16.81
CA PHE A 202 3.27 18.35 17.32
C PHE A 202 2.97 17.05 18.11
N PRO A 203 2.26 17.14 19.24
CA PRO A 203 1.84 15.97 20.00
C PRO A 203 0.72 15.22 19.26
N PRO A 204 0.49 13.94 19.60
CA PRO A 204 -0.69 13.21 19.12
C PRO A 204 -1.97 14.03 19.32
N GLN A 205 -2.77 14.16 18.27
CA GLN A 205 -3.99 14.97 18.29
C GLN A 205 -5.18 14.10 18.70
N PRO A 206 -6.07 14.60 19.58
CA PRO A 206 -7.31 13.89 19.89
C PRO A 206 -8.19 13.82 18.63
N MET A 207 -8.87 12.68 18.47
CA MET A 207 -9.88 12.54 17.44
C MET A 207 -11.16 13.25 17.89
N ALA A 208 -11.37 14.45 17.41
CA ALA A 208 -12.57 15.25 17.64
C ALA A 208 -13.24 15.62 16.31
N PRO A 209 -14.55 15.88 16.26
CA PRO A 209 -15.23 16.34 15.04
C PRO A 209 -14.50 17.55 14.43
N GLY A 210 -14.16 17.48 13.14
CA GLY A 210 -13.36 18.49 12.43
C GLY A 210 -11.84 18.26 12.45
N ALA A 211 -11.31 17.36 13.29
CA ALA A 211 -9.89 17.02 13.29
C ALA A 211 -9.48 16.30 12.00
N ALA A 212 -8.24 16.54 11.57
CA ALA A 212 -7.68 15.81 10.43
C ALA A 212 -7.35 14.36 10.82
N ILE A 213 -7.79 13.40 10.01
CA ILE A 213 -7.60 11.97 10.22
C ILE A 213 -6.94 11.33 9.01
N GLY A 214 -6.08 10.35 9.28
CA GLY A 214 -5.49 9.45 8.30
C GLY A 214 -6.00 8.03 8.43
N VAL A 215 -6.34 7.41 7.30
CA VAL A 215 -6.59 5.97 7.17
C VAL A 215 -5.42 5.38 6.42
N SER A 216 -4.62 4.52 7.06
CA SER A 216 -3.29 4.21 6.55
C SER A 216 -2.99 2.71 6.50
N TYR A 217 -2.28 2.31 5.43
CA TYR A 217 -1.74 0.96 5.23
C TYR A 217 -0.45 0.71 5.99
N SER A 218 0.31 1.78 6.30
CA SER A 218 1.63 1.63 6.93
C SER A 218 1.98 2.79 7.86
N MET A 219 2.89 2.48 8.78
CA MET A 219 3.58 3.44 9.66
C MET A 219 5.08 3.20 9.62
N GLY A 220 5.86 4.16 10.06
CA GLY A 220 7.34 4.13 10.06
C GLY A 220 7.93 5.08 9.03
N ASP A 221 9.05 4.69 8.39
CA ASP A 221 9.77 5.55 7.46
C ASP A 221 8.95 5.94 6.21
N ILE A 222 8.00 5.08 5.81
CA ILE A 222 7.07 5.35 4.72
C ILE A 222 5.66 5.13 5.24
N GLN A 223 4.82 6.13 5.10
CA GLN A 223 3.41 6.08 5.46
C GLN A 223 2.57 6.23 4.19
N VAL A 224 1.60 5.36 4.01
CA VAL A 224 0.72 5.32 2.84
C VAL A 224 -0.72 5.22 3.29
N GLY A 225 -1.56 6.13 2.85
CA GLY A 225 -2.97 6.15 3.24
C GLY A 225 -3.73 7.30 2.61
N ALA A 226 -4.88 7.63 3.18
CA ALA A 226 -5.71 8.73 2.77
C ALA A 226 -5.91 9.72 3.92
N ILE A 227 -6.09 10.99 3.60
CA ILE A 227 -6.38 12.07 4.54
C ILE A 227 -7.83 12.50 4.40
N GLY A 228 -8.51 12.67 5.51
CA GLY A 228 -9.85 13.21 5.60
C GLY A 228 -10.07 13.98 6.89
N THR A 229 -11.31 14.04 7.32
CA THR A 229 -11.75 14.76 8.52
C THR A 229 -12.65 13.86 9.36
N VAL A 230 -12.58 13.99 10.66
CA VAL A 230 -13.46 13.29 11.60
C VAL A 230 -14.86 13.92 11.54
N ALA A 231 -15.86 13.11 11.25
CA ALA A 231 -17.26 13.53 11.16
C ALA A 231 -17.96 13.51 12.51
N TYR A 232 -17.67 12.49 13.34
CA TYR A 232 -18.32 12.29 14.61
C TYR A 232 -17.45 11.41 15.53
N THR A 233 -17.62 11.60 16.84
CA THR A 233 -16.99 10.75 17.87
C THR A 233 -17.98 10.45 19.00
N ASP A 234 -17.87 9.24 19.55
CA ASP A 234 -18.60 8.80 20.75
C ASP A 234 -17.69 7.91 21.60
N GLY A 235 -17.16 8.47 22.67
CA GLY A 235 -16.13 7.83 23.48
C GLY A 235 -14.86 7.53 22.65
N ASP A 236 -14.52 6.26 22.49
CA ASP A 236 -13.39 5.79 21.68
C ASP A 236 -13.74 5.55 20.19
N ARG A 237 -15.01 5.66 19.84
CA ARG A 237 -15.53 5.43 18.48
C ARG A 237 -15.32 6.67 17.61
N VAL A 238 -14.93 6.45 16.37
CA VAL A 238 -14.66 7.51 15.40
C VAL A 238 -15.32 7.16 14.07
N TRP A 239 -16.03 8.11 13.47
CA TRP A 239 -16.54 8.07 12.10
C TRP A 239 -15.94 9.23 11.31
N ALA A 240 -15.53 8.94 10.09
CA ALA A 240 -14.84 9.90 9.25
C ALA A 240 -15.22 9.76 7.76
N PHE A 241 -14.77 10.69 6.95
CA PHE A 241 -14.87 10.78 5.50
C PHE A 241 -16.27 11.06 4.96
N GLY A 242 -17.34 10.52 5.52
CA GLY A 242 -18.69 10.65 4.97
C GLY A 242 -18.91 9.88 3.66
N HIS A 243 -17.94 9.12 3.23
CA HIS A 243 -17.91 8.24 2.03
C HIS A 243 -16.89 7.12 2.24
N PRO A 244 -16.86 6.08 1.40
CA PRO A 244 -15.88 5.00 1.55
C PRO A 244 -14.45 5.46 1.20
N PHE A 245 -13.47 4.81 1.81
CA PHE A 245 -12.08 4.88 1.38
C PHE A 245 -11.84 4.00 0.14
N GLU A 246 -12.18 2.71 0.25
CA GLU A 246 -12.16 1.72 -0.83
C GLU A 246 -13.47 0.93 -0.94
N GLY A 247 -14.36 1.08 0.05
CA GLY A 247 -15.62 0.36 0.11
C GLY A 247 -15.49 -1.13 0.40
N ALA A 248 -14.43 -1.51 1.10
CA ALA A 248 -14.09 -2.92 1.32
C ALA A 248 -14.79 -3.55 2.53
N GLY A 249 -15.64 -2.82 3.27
CA GLY A 249 -16.33 -3.31 4.47
C GLY A 249 -15.38 -3.48 5.65
N ALA A 250 -15.29 -4.67 6.22
CA ALA A 250 -14.43 -4.93 7.37
C ALA A 250 -12.95 -4.69 7.07
N ARG A 251 -12.26 -3.90 7.93
CA ARG A 251 -10.86 -3.50 7.77
C ARG A 251 -10.08 -3.68 9.08
N ARG A 252 -8.75 -3.63 8.96
CA ARG A 252 -7.81 -3.51 10.09
C ARG A 252 -6.67 -2.58 9.71
N LEU A 253 -7.03 -1.34 9.36
CA LEU A 253 -6.08 -0.31 8.98
C LEU A 253 -5.67 0.54 10.18
N LEU A 254 -4.63 1.35 10.00
CA LEU A 254 -4.15 2.27 11.01
C LEU A 254 -5.02 3.53 11.01
N LEU A 255 -5.57 3.88 12.17
CA LEU A 255 -6.17 5.18 12.44
C LEU A 255 -5.05 6.11 12.90
N GLN A 256 -4.83 7.19 12.16
CA GLN A 256 -3.77 8.17 12.45
C GLN A 256 -4.34 9.58 12.55
N ASP A 257 -3.66 10.47 13.29
CA ASP A 257 -3.85 11.90 13.08
C ASP A 257 -3.16 12.36 11.80
N ALA A 258 -3.35 13.61 11.42
CA ALA A 258 -2.69 14.16 10.24
C ALA A 258 -2.28 15.61 10.47
N TYR A 259 -1.18 16.02 9.82
CA TYR A 259 -0.69 17.38 9.79
C TYR A 259 -0.97 18.00 8.43
N VAL A 260 -1.79 19.03 8.38
CA VAL A 260 -2.15 19.76 7.16
C VAL A 260 -1.14 20.89 6.94
N TYR A 261 -0.30 20.78 5.92
CA TYR A 261 0.61 21.88 5.57
C TYR A 261 -0.16 23.08 5.04
N ARG A 262 -1.07 22.83 4.10
CA ARG A 262 -1.91 23.86 3.48
C ARG A 262 -3.03 23.23 2.65
N VAL A 263 -4.08 23.99 2.41
CA VAL A 263 -5.01 23.73 1.31
C VAL A 263 -4.37 24.27 0.03
N ILE A 264 -4.27 23.42 -0.98
CA ILE A 264 -3.79 23.78 -2.31
C ILE A 264 -5.00 24.05 -3.18
N ASP A 265 -5.00 25.19 -3.84
CA ASP A 265 -5.89 25.51 -4.94
C ASP A 265 -5.08 25.49 -6.24
N ASN A 266 -5.46 24.63 -7.15
CA ASN A 266 -4.83 24.54 -8.46
C ASN A 266 -5.88 24.87 -9.54
N PRO A 267 -5.88 26.11 -10.07
CA PRO A 267 -6.89 26.55 -11.02
C PRO A 267 -6.79 25.85 -12.39
N VAL A 268 -5.73 25.11 -12.64
CA VAL A 268 -5.54 24.35 -13.89
C VAL A 268 -6.02 22.93 -13.68
N ALA A 269 -7.18 22.63 -14.22
CA ALA A 269 -7.72 21.27 -14.21
C ALA A 269 -6.85 20.34 -15.06
N ILE A 270 -6.22 19.37 -14.40
CA ILE A 270 -5.61 18.22 -15.07
C ILE A 270 -6.61 17.08 -14.93
N PRO A 271 -7.00 16.38 -16.00
CA PRO A 271 -7.89 15.23 -15.90
C PRO A 271 -7.40 14.23 -14.85
N GLY A 272 -8.27 13.87 -13.91
CA GLY A 272 -7.96 12.94 -12.83
C GLY A 272 -7.27 13.56 -11.59
N ALA A 273 -7.01 14.88 -11.56
CA ALA A 273 -6.53 15.59 -10.38
C ALA A 273 -7.59 16.56 -9.85
N ALA A 274 -7.81 16.57 -8.53
CA ALA A 274 -8.64 17.58 -7.90
C ALA A 274 -7.93 18.95 -7.94
N THR A 275 -8.70 20.02 -8.18
CA THR A 275 -8.15 21.38 -8.19
C THR A 275 -7.86 21.86 -6.77
N THR A 276 -8.73 21.56 -5.82
CA THR A 276 -8.55 21.86 -4.39
C THR A 276 -8.30 20.59 -3.61
N TYR A 277 -7.28 20.58 -2.76
CA TYR A 277 -7.02 19.46 -1.85
C TYR A 277 -6.18 19.88 -0.64
N LYS A 278 -6.30 19.16 0.47
CA LYS A 278 -5.38 19.33 1.61
C LYS A 278 -4.05 18.66 1.30
N TYR A 279 -2.99 19.46 1.23
CA TYR A 279 -1.62 18.97 1.23
C TYR A 279 -1.22 18.64 2.68
N ALA A 280 -1.19 17.37 3.00
CA ALA A 280 -1.05 16.89 4.37
C ALA A 280 -0.20 15.63 4.44
N SER A 281 0.32 15.32 5.63
CA SER A 281 1.00 14.07 5.93
C SER A 281 0.26 13.30 7.01
N LEU A 282 0.38 11.98 6.93
CA LEU A 282 -0.03 11.08 8.00
C LEU A 282 0.83 11.31 9.24
N GLY A 283 0.24 11.16 10.42
CA GLY A 283 0.86 11.48 11.69
C GLY A 283 1.03 10.28 12.62
N HIS A 284 0.63 10.47 13.88
CA HIS A 284 0.73 9.44 14.91
C HIS A 284 -0.35 8.39 14.74
N THR A 285 -0.01 7.13 15.01
CA THR A 285 -1.01 6.06 15.02
C THR A 285 -1.72 6.03 16.36
N LEU A 286 -3.04 6.22 16.32
CA LEU A 286 -3.88 6.42 17.50
C LEU A 286 -4.86 5.28 17.74
N GLY A 287 -5.06 4.38 16.77
CA GLY A 287 -6.05 3.33 16.87
C GLY A 287 -6.18 2.48 15.61
N THR A 288 -7.35 1.89 15.45
CA THR A 288 -7.70 0.97 14.37
C THR A 288 -8.91 1.47 13.60
N ILE A 289 -8.82 1.50 12.27
CA ILE A 289 -9.97 1.55 11.38
C ILE A 289 -10.47 0.12 11.20
N SER A 290 -11.72 -0.11 11.55
CA SER A 290 -12.34 -1.44 11.58
C SER A 290 -13.34 -1.67 10.46
N ASN A 291 -13.88 -0.59 9.87
CA ASN A 291 -14.84 -0.67 8.78
C ASN A 291 -14.66 0.45 7.75
N ASP A 292 -14.94 0.12 6.51
CA ASP A 292 -14.92 1.02 5.36
C ASP A 292 -16.20 0.81 4.56
N GLU A 293 -17.27 1.46 5.01
CA GLU A 293 -18.60 1.36 4.44
C GLU A 293 -18.93 2.54 3.54
N ARG A 294 -20.06 2.44 2.85
CA ARG A 294 -20.47 3.41 1.82
C ARG A 294 -20.53 4.86 2.30
N ASP A 295 -21.02 5.08 3.51
CA ASP A 295 -21.33 6.41 4.03
C ASP A 295 -20.33 6.89 5.08
N ALA A 296 -19.36 6.05 5.48
CA ALA A 296 -18.27 6.43 6.38
C ALA A 296 -17.18 5.37 6.46
N VAL A 297 -16.01 5.82 6.89
CA VAL A 297 -14.96 4.98 7.46
C VAL A 297 -15.09 5.06 8.98
N ALA A 298 -15.11 3.91 9.65
CA ALA A 298 -15.31 3.84 11.10
C ALA A 298 -14.20 3.06 11.81
N GLY A 299 -13.93 3.44 13.07
CA GLY A 299 -12.88 2.81 13.86
C GLY A 299 -12.91 3.20 15.33
N ARG A 300 -11.83 2.83 16.04
CA ARG A 300 -11.64 3.13 17.46
C ARG A 300 -10.25 3.68 17.72
N THR A 301 -10.17 4.63 18.64
CA THR A 301 -8.90 5.03 19.25
C THR A 301 -8.46 4.01 20.30
N GLY A 302 -7.17 3.98 20.64
CA GLY A 302 -6.56 3.12 21.66
C GLY A 302 -5.85 1.92 21.07
N ALA A 303 -6.48 0.76 20.98
CA ALA A 303 -5.81 -0.46 20.49
C ALA A 303 -5.39 -0.36 19.02
N LEU A 304 -4.13 -0.63 18.75
CA LEU A 304 -3.57 -0.62 17.39
C LEU A 304 -3.88 -1.94 16.67
N PRO A 305 -4.04 -1.92 15.33
CA PRO A 305 -4.19 -3.12 14.55
C PRO A 305 -2.89 -3.94 14.56
N PRO A 306 -2.96 -5.27 14.35
CA PRO A 306 -1.77 -6.06 14.11
C PRO A 306 -1.04 -5.54 12.87
N THR A 307 0.30 -5.61 12.90
CA THR A 307 1.14 -5.13 11.80
C THR A 307 2.26 -6.10 11.49
N VAL A 308 2.71 -6.11 10.24
CA VAL A 308 3.86 -6.87 9.76
C VAL A 308 5.05 -5.93 9.58
N PRO A 309 6.18 -6.15 10.29
CA PRO A 309 7.39 -5.37 10.08
C PRO A 309 8.04 -5.74 8.73
N VAL A 310 8.43 -4.71 7.98
CA VAL A 310 9.25 -4.80 6.77
C VAL A 310 10.54 -4.02 7.01
N ARG A 311 11.70 -4.66 6.82
CA ARG A 311 13.01 -4.03 6.98
C ARG A 311 13.86 -4.24 5.74
N VAL A 312 14.36 -3.15 5.19
CA VAL A 312 15.25 -3.16 4.03
C VAL A 312 16.62 -2.63 4.45
N PHE A 313 17.62 -3.50 4.40
CA PHE A 313 19.03 -3.17 4.65
C PHE A 313 19.70 -2.97 3.29
N ALA A 314 19.99 -1.75 2.93
CA ALA A 314 20.67 -1.42 1.68
C ALA A 314 22.10 -0.94 1.94
N LYS A 315 23.07 -1.42 1.14
CA LYS A 315 24.48 -1.05 1.24
C LYS A 315 25.05 -0.75 -0.15
N ASP A 316 25.67 0.40 -0.31
CA ASP A 316 26.53 0.74 -1.43
C ASP A 316 27.96 0.21 -1.16
N LEU A 317 28.37 -0.78 -1.94
CA LEU A 317 29.66 -1.45 -1.77
C LEU A 317 30.85 -0.61 -2.26
N ASP A 318 30.62 0.40 -3.10
CA ASP A 318 31.66 1.27 -3.63
C ASP A 318 32.00 2.40 -2.65
N THR A 319 30.98 2.94 -1.96
CA THR A 319 31.16 4.04 -1.02
C THR A 319 31.16 3.59 0.45
N GLY A 320 30.73 2.36 0.73
CA GLY A 320 30.59 1.83 2.08
C GLY A 320 29.35 2.33 2.83
N ARG A 321 28.54 3.24 2.23
CA ARG A 321 27.32 3.76 2.83
C ARG A 321 26.29 2.66 3.01
N SER A 322 25.53 2.74 4.10
CA SER A 322 24.40 1.85 4.37
C SER A 322 23.20 2.64 4.86
N LEU A 323 22.02 2.08 4.63
CA LEU A 323 20.73 2.62 5.02
C LEU A 323 19.84 1.47 5.48
N VAL A 324 19.00 1.75 6.48
CA VAL A 324 17.92 0.86 6.87
C VAL A 324 16.62 1.61 6.69
N THR A 325 15.69 1.03 5.93
CA THR A 325 14.32 1.52 5.81
C THR A 325 13.41 0.55 6.54
N GLY A 326 12.66 1.05 7.51
CA GLY A 326 11.78 0.27 8.37
C GLY A 326 10.35 0.78 8.33
N ILE A 327 9.42 -0.10 7.97
CA ILE A 327 7.98 0.16 8.01
C ILE A 327 7.24 -0.96 8.72
N ARG A 328 6.01 -0.68 9.13
CA ARG A 328 5.07 -1.66 9.63
C ARG A 328 3.78 -1.55 8.81
N ALA A 329 3.47 -2.59 8.06
CA ALA A 329 2.24 -2.68 7.27
C ALA A 329 1.09 -3.20 8.13
N ALA A 330 -0.10 -2.67 7.98
CA ALA A 330 -1.31 -3.22 8.58
C ALA A 330 -1.51 -4.67 8.15
N ASP A 331 -1.87 -5.56 9.09
CA ASP A 331 -2.09 -6.98 8.82
C ASP A 331 -3.59 -7.28 8.74
N GLU A 332 -4.09 -7.34 7.52
CA GLU A 332 -5.47 -7.69 7.21
C GLU A 332 -5.66 -9.16 6.79
N SER A 333 -4.62 -9.98 6.88
CA SER A 333 -4.62 -11.37 6.39
C SER A 333 -5.75 -12.25 6.97
N ARG A 334 -6.31 -11.88 8.12
CA ARG A 334 -7.33 -12.66 8.83
C ARG A 334 -8.77 -12.19 8.60
N ILE A 335 -9.00 -11.09 7.90
CA ILE A 335 -10.36 -10.57 7.71
C ILE A 335 -10.98 -11.02 6.38
N GLY A 336 -10.22 -11.70 5.52
CA GLY A 336 -10.74 -12.17 4.24
C GLY A 336 -11.13 -10.98 3.37
N LEU A 337 -10.15 -10.16 3.01
CA LEU A 337 -10.39 -9.03 2.09
C LEU A 337 -11.06 -9.55 0.82
N PRO A 338 -12.09 -8.87 0.33
CA PRO A 338 -12.51 -9.05 -1.05
C PRO A 338 -11.32 -8.75 -1.96
N GLU A 339 -11.31 -9.33 -3.15
CA GLU A 339 -10.27 -9.26 -4.17
C GLU A 339 -9.40 -7.99 -4.12
N GLY A 340 -8.09 -8.15 -3.94
CA GLY A 340 -7.15 -7.03 -3.87
C GLY A 340 -5.82 -7.38 -3.18
N ALA A 341 -4.82 -6.55 -3.40
CA ALA A 341 -3.54 -6.68 -2.72
C ALA A 341 -3.64 -6.25 -1.25
N SER A 342 -3.07 -7.06 -0.35
CA SER A 342 -2.98 -6.69 1.06
C SER A 342 -2.12 -5.41 1.24
N PRO A 343 -2.32 -4.64 2.34
CA PRO A 343 -1.44 -3.52 2.67
C PRO A 343 0.05 -3.86 2.58
N LEU A 344 0.43 -5.06 3.03
CA LEU A 344 1.80 -5.54 2.97
C LEU A 344 2.33 -5.68 1.53
N THR A 345 1.52 -6.23 0.62
CA THR A 345 1.87 -6.40 -0.80
C THR A 345 1.97 -5.06 -1.52
N PHE A 346 1.23 -4.06 -1.06
CA PHE A 346 1.31 -2.71 -1.56
C PHE A 346 2.56 -1.96 -1.07
N VAL A 347 2.81 -1.90 0.25
CA VAL A 347 3.87 -1.04 0.82
C VAL A 347 5.25 -1.69 0.85
N GLY A 348 5.33 -3.03 0.87
CA GLY A 348 6.61 -3.75 0.92
C GLY A 348 7.54 -3.44 -0.26
N PRO A 349 7.08 -3.50 -1.51
CA PRO A 349 7.85 -3.10 -2.70
C PRO A 349 8.30 -1.63 -2.69
N LEU A 350 7.46 -0.72 -2.17
CA LEU A 350 7.82 0.70 -2.04
C LEU A 350 9.02 0.90 -1.11
N ALA A 351 9.07 0.16 -0.01
CA ALA A 351 10.21 0.23 0.92
C ALA A 351 11.53 -0.20 0.25
N VAL A 352 11.49 -1.20 -0.64
CA VAL A 352 12.67 -1.66 -1.40
C VAL A 352 13.12 -0.58 -2.40
N THR A 353 12.17 0.01 -3.10
CA THR A 353 12.47 1.06 -4.10
C THR A 353 13.02 2.30 -3.41
N GLU A 354 12.42 2.74 -2.29
CA GLU A 354 12.87 3.89 -1.53
C GLU A 354 14.27 3.68 -0.94
N ALA A 355 14.53 2.51 -0.36
CA ALA A 355 15.87 2.20 0.18
C ALA A 355 16.96 2.31 -0.90
N ALA A 356 16.69 1.84 -2.12
CA ALA A 356 17.62 1.96 -3.24
C ALA A 356 17.77 3.43 -3.69
N SER A 357 16.67 4.17 -3.83
CA SER A 357 16.64 5.56 -4.25
C SER A 357 17.40 6.47 -3.29
N SER A 358 17.10 6.37 -2.00
CA SER A 358 17.73 7.18 -0.95
C SER A 358 19.21 6.84 -0.74
N LEU A 359 19.61 5.57 -0.91
CA LEU A 359 21.00 5.17 -0.81
C LEU A 359 21.86 5.77 -1.92
N LEU A 360 21.37 5.73 -3.16
CA LEU A 360 22.13 6.11 -4.35
C LEU A 360 22.22 7.61 -4.54
N ARG A 361 21.23 8.39 -4.09
CA ARG A 361 21.11 9.88 -4.25
C ARG A 361 21.23 10.41 -5.68
N SER A 362 21.69 9.60 -6.60
CA SER A 362 21.81 9.87 -8.03
C SER A 362 21.56 8.59 -8.79
N ALA A 363 21.23 8.70 -10.06
CA ALA A 363 20.98 7.55 -10.94
C ALA A 363 22.25 7.18 -11.72
N PRO A 364 23.13 6.30 -11.20
CA PRO A 364 24.29 5.85 -11.99
C PRO A 364 23.79 5.04 -13.18
N GLY A 365 24.27 5.34 -14.39
CA GLY A 365 23.85 4.69 -15.63
C GLY A 365 24.09 3.17 -15.69
N ARG A 366 24.82 2.60 -14.72
CA ARG A 366 25.08 1.17 -14.63
C ARG A 366 25.22 0.73 -13.21
N LEU A 367 24.40 -0.23 -12.84
CA LEU A 367 24.33 -0.79 -11.49
C LEU A 367 24.21 -2.30 -11.53
N SER A 368 24.69 -2.92 -10.48
CA SER A 368 24.39 -4.30 -10.13
C SER A 368 24.02 -4.37 -8.66
N ALA A 369 23.03 -5.18 -8.32
CA ALA A 369 22.66 -5.43 -6.93
C ALA A 369 22.45 -6.91 -6.67
N ASP A 370 22.95 -7.36 -5.53
CA ASP A 370 22.62 -8.66 -4.95
C ASP A 370 21.53 -8.43 -3.90
N VAL A 371 20.35 -9.00 -4.13
CA VAL A 371 19.19 -8.83 -3.24
C VAL A 371 18.73 -10.17 -2.73
N CYS A 372 18.61 -10.27 -1.41
CA CYS A 372 18.05 -11.44 -0.72
C CYS A 372 16.80 -11.03 0.07
N VAL A 373 15.72 -11.74 -0.14
CA VAL A 373 14.44 -11.58 0.56
C VAL A 373 14.25 -12.75 1.50
N GLN A 374 13.79 -12.47 2.71
CA GLN A 374 13.48 -13.44 3.74
C GLN A 374 12.12 -13.12 4.34
N ILE A 375 11.20 -14.09 4.34
CA ILE A 375 9.84 -13.94 4.84
C ILE A 375 9.60 -14.97 5.92
N SER A 376 9.26 -14.52 7.12
CA SER A 376 8.86 -15.37 8.25
C SER A 376 7.38 -15.69 8.15
N ILE A 377 7.03 -16.94 7.88
CA ILE A 377 5.65 -17.41 7.69
C ILE A 377 5.29 -18.38 8.81
N GLY A 378 4.24 -18.08 9.56
CA GLY A 378 3.72 -18.96 10.62
C GLY A 378 3.40 -20.36 10.09
N GLY A 379 3.71 -21.39 10.88
CA GLY A 379 3.56 -22.80 10.47
C GLY A 379 4.73 -23.34 9.65
N LEU A 380 5.72 -22.51 9.29
CA LEU A 380 6.97 -22.99 8.70
C LEU A 380 8.11 -22.95 9.72
N PRO A 381 8.98 -23.99 9.79
CA PRO A 381 10.04 -24.08 10.79
C PRO A 381 11.20 -23.10 10.54
N ARG A 382 11.30 -22.53 9.36
CA ARG A 382 12.34 -21.57 8.96
C ARG A 382 11.76 -20.55 7.99
N PRO A 383 12.24 -19.30 8.01
CA PRO A 383 11.85 -18.30 7.04
C PRO A 383 12.07 -18.78 5.60
N VAL A 384 11.19 -18.38 4.72
CA VAL A 384 11.33 -18.62 3.28
C VAL A 384 12.31 -17.58 2.74
N ARG A 385 13.33 -18.05 2.02
CA ARG A 385 14.39 -17.18 1.48
C ARG A 385 14.57 -17.43 -0.01
N PHE A 386 14.77 -16.34 -0.76
CA PHE A 386 15.28 -16.35 -2.12
C PHE A 386 16.25 -15.18 -2.35
N CYS A 387 17.15 -15.31 -3.33
CA CYS A 387 18.10 -14.26 -3.68
C CYS A 387 18.22 -14.15 -5.18
N ASN A 388 18.35 -12.90 -5.67
CA ASN A 388 18.56 -12.61 -7.08
C ASN A 388 19.63 -11.53 -7.25
N ARG A 389 20.25 -11.50 -8.45
CA ARG A 389 21.14 -10.44 -8.88
C ARG A 389 20.49 -9.67 -10.01
N TYR A 390 20.41 -8.38 -9.85
CA TYR A 390 19.87 -7.46 -10.85
C TYR A 390 21.01 -6.66 -11.46
N VAL A 391 20.85 -6.33 -12.73
CA VAL A 391 21.82 -5.53 -13.48
C VAL A 391 21.04 -4.56 -14.35
N SER A 392 21.29 -3.28 -14.23
CA SER A 392 20.78 -2.24 -15.12
C SER A 392 21.92 -1.57 -15.89
N ALA A 393 21.64 -1.18 -17.13
CA ALA A 393 22.62 -0.63 -18.05
C ALA A 393 22.06 0.51 -18.90
N PHE A 394 21.12 1.27 -18.38
CA PHE A 394 20.51 2.38 -19.10
C PHE A 394 21.13 3.71 -18.68
N PRO A 395 21.10 4.75 -19.54
CA PRO A 395 21.45 6.09 -19.15
C PRO A 395 20.61 6.50 -17.93
N ALA A 396 21.20 7.26 -17.04
CA ALA A 396 20.50 7.85 -15.93
C ALA A 396 19.67 9.02 -16.48
N ASP A 397 18.42 8.76 -16.76
CA ASP A 397 17.43 9.82 -16.95
C ASP A 397 16.72 10.12 -15.64
N GLU A 398 15.93 11.17 -15.62
CA GLU A 398 15.20 11.63 -14.43
C GLU A 398 14.23 10.57 -13.91
N ASP A 399 13.94 9.54 -14.69
CA ASP A 399 13.01 8.45 -14.39
C ASP A 399 13.65 7.17 -13.86
N PHE A 400 14.88 7.24 -13.36
CA PHE A 400 15.60 6.09 -12.79
C PHE A 400 14.73 5.19 -11.90
N VAL A 401 13.86 5.77 -11.10
CA VAL A 401 12.99 5.04 -10.17
C VAL A 401 11.74 4.51 -10.87
N GLY A 402 11.28 5.18 -11.92
CA GLY A 402 10.04 4.87 -12.64
C GLY A 402 10.21 3.86 -13.79
N THR A 403 11.44 3.59 -14.23
CA THR A 403 11.66 2.64 -15.33
C THR A 403 11.68 1.19 -14.86
N ALA A 404 10.87 0.35 -15.52
CA ALA A 404 10.71 -1.06 -15.20
C ALA A 404 12.01 -1.89 -15.21
N ASN A 405 13.05 -1.38 -15.83
CA ASN A 405 14.34 -2.08 -16.03
C ASN A 405 15.42 -1.75 -15.01
N THR A 406 15.12 -0.94 -14.00
CA THR A 406 16.11 -0.60 -12.96
C THR A 406 16.32 -1.74 -11.97
N VAL A 407 17.45 -1.70 -11.28
CA VAL A 407 17.76 -2.64 -10.19
C VAL A 407 16.68 -2.57 -9.09
N ALA A 408 16.24 -1.35 -8.75
CA ALA A 408 15.22 -1.11 -7.74
C ALA A 408 13.87 -1.71 -8.15
N ALA A 409 13.38 -1.39 -9.34
CA ALA A 409 12.10 -1.87 -9.84
C ALA A 409 12.04 -3.41 -9.92
N ARG A 410 13.11 -4.06 -10.40
CA ARG A 410 13.18 -5.52 -10.48
C ARG A 410 13.24 -6.20 -9.11
N ALA A 411 13.94 -5.61 -8.16
CA ALA A 411 13.99 -6.13 -6.80
C ALA A 411 12.63 -6.00 -6.11
N SER A 412 11.96 -4.87 -6.30
CA SER A 412 10.61 -4.62 -5.80
C SER A 412 9.58 -5.55 -6.43
N GLN A 413 9.68 -5.83 -7.74
CA GLN A 413 8.79 -6.78 -8.42
C GLN A 413 8.90 -8.19 -7.82
N ASP A 414 10.11 -8.69 -7.55
CA ASP A 414 10.27 -10.00 -6.92
C ASP A 414 9.71 -10.03 -5.48
N VAL A 415 9.76 -8.90 -4.76
CA VAL A 415 9.11 -8.77 -3.43
C VAL A 415 7.59 -8.78 -3.59
N PHE A 416 7.05 -7.99 -4.53
CA PHE A 416 5.63 -8.00 -4.87
C PHE A 416 5.15 -9.42 -5.22
N ASP A 417 5.83 -10.08 -6.16
CA ASP A 417 5.51 -11.45 -6.57
C ASP A 417 5.53 -12.46 -5.41
N ALA A 418 6.42 -12.26 -4.43
CA ALA A 418 6.50 -13.13 -3.26
C ALA A 418 5.31 -12.91 -2.31
N LEU A 419 4.91 -11.64 -2.11
CA LEU A 419 3.81 -11.26 -1.23
C LEU A 419 2.46 -11.58 -1.86
N ALA A 420 2.28 -11.30 -3.15
CA ALA A 420 1.08 -11.68 -3.90
C ALA A 420 0.80 -13.20 -3.82
N ARG A 421 1.85 -14.05 -3.86
CA ARG A 421 1.66 -15.49 -3.64
C ARG A 421 1.17 -15.86 -2.24
N ILE A 422 1.39 -14.98 -1.26
CA ILE A 422 0.86 -15.16 0.10
C ILE A 422 -0.61 -14.75 0.12
N ASP A 423 -0.96 -13.66 -0.57
CA ASP A 423 -2.35 -13.20 -0.70
C ASP A 423 -3.19 -14.24 -1.46
N ASP A 424 -2.65 -14.86 -2.52
CA ASP A 424 -3.29 -15.94 -3.30
C ASP A 424 -3.40 -17.29 -2.55
N TYR A 425 -2.91 -17.39 -1.32
CA TYR A 425 -2.88 -18.66 -0.61
C TYR A 425 -4.29 -19.17 -0.27
N GLN A 426 -4.63 -20.39 -0.77
CA GLN A 426 -5.96 -20.99 -0.65
C GLN A 426 -6.25 -21.69 0.68
N GLY A 427 -5.29 -21.74 1.60
CA GLY A 427 -5.47 -22.30 2.95
C GLY A 427 -5.81 -21.23 3.99
N PRO A 428 -5.92 -21.60 5.28
CA PRO A 428 -6.08 -20.61 6.34
C PRO A 428 -4.96 -19.58 6.30
N PRO A 429 -5.26 -18.26 6.29
CA PRO A 429 -4.28 -17.20 6.12
C PRO A 429 -3.11 -17.33 7.10
N PRO A 430 -1.86 -17.44 6.63
CA PRO A 430 -0.72 -17.63 7.50
C PRO A 430 -0.33 -16.31 8.16
N ARG A 431 0.04 -16.35 9.43
CA ARG A 431 0.62 -15.18 10.10
C ARG A 431 1.99 -14.88 9.51
N ILE A 432 2.20 -13.65 9.06
CA ILE A 432 3.51 -13.15 8.62
C ILE A 432 4.20 -12.48 9.80
N GLY A 433 5.39 -12.98 10.17
CA GLY A 433 6.15 -12.42 11.29
C GLY A 433 7.00 -11.22 10.89
N GLU A 434 7.68 -11.31 9.75
CA GLU A 434 8.57 -10.26 9.26
C GLU A 434 8.89 -10.49 7.77
N VAL A 435 9.10 -9.38 7.06
CA VAL A 435 9.73 -9.35 5.74
C VAL A 435 11.06 -8.61 5.85
N ALA A 436 12.17 -9.30 5.64
CA ALA A 436 13.51 -8.72 5.66
C ALA A 436 14.14 -8.78 4.26
N VAL A 437 14.62 -7.64 3.78
CA VAL A 437 15.29 -7.51 2.48
C VAL A 437 16.72 -7.00 2.71
N ARG A 438 17.70 -7.69 2.15
CA ARG A 438 19.08 -7.22 2.12
C ARG A 438 19.48 -6.93 0.68
N MET A 439 19.97 -5.73 0.43
CA MET A 439 20.38 -5.24 -0.87
C MET A 439 21.83 -4.72 -0.81
N ASP A 440 22.73 -5.39 -1.52
CA ASP A 440 24.13 -4.97 -1.69
C ASP A 440 24.30 -4.44 -3.11
N ILE A 441 24.46 -3.11 -3.27
CA ILE A 441 24.52 -2.41 -4.57
C ILE A 441 25.97 -2.04 -4.89
N ARG A 442 26.32 -2.10 -6.16
CA ARG A 442 27.62 -1.63 -6.69
C ARG A 442 27.45 -0.99 -8.06
N ARG A 443 28.32 -0.05 -8.38
CA ARG A 443 28.41 0.54 -9.72
C ARG A 443 28.97 -0.47 -10.72
N GLY A 444 28.59 -0.28 -11.96
CA GLY A 444 29.02 -1.15 -13.06
C GLY A 444 28.09 -2.34 -13.31
N GLU A 445 28.19 -2.85 -14.51
CA GLU A 445 27.36 -3.92 -15.04
C GLU A 445 28.04 -5.28 -14.85
N GLN A 446 27.74 -5.99 -13.78
CA GLN A 446 28.28 -7.32 -13.49
C GLN A 446 27.55 -8.39 -14.32
N ARG A 447 27.63 -8.26 -15.64
CA ARG A 447 27.01 -9.17 -16.63
C ARG A 447 28.04 -9.81 -17.53
N ALA A 448 27.82 -11.06 -17.91
CA ALA A 448 28.56 -11.75 -18.92
C ALA A 448 27.66 -12.57 -19.83
N PHE A 449 28.06 -12.71 -21.10
CA PHE A 449 27.35 -13.54 -22.08
C PHE A 449 28.00 -14.91 -22.19
N LEU A 450 27.14 -15.95 -22.14
CA LEU A 450 27.56 -17.33 -22.35
C LEU A 450 28.00 -17.54 -23.80
N ARG A 451 29.26 -17.93 -24.02
CA ARG A 451 29.81 -18.19 -25.33
C ARG A 451 29.91 -19.67 -25.64
N SER A 452 30.39 -20.46 -24.70
CA SER A 452 30.46 -21.90 -24.85
C SER A 452 30.43 -22.62 -23.51
N VAL A 453 29.93 -23.84 -23.54
CA VAL A 453 29.99 -24.80 -22.44
C VAL A 453 30.63 -26.07 -22.96
N LYS A 454 31.74 -26.50 -22.37
CA LYS A 454 32.41 -27.77 -22.67
C LYS A 454 32.21 -28.74 -21.52
N LEU A 455 31.72 -29.91 -21.83
CA LEU A 455 31.52 -31.04 -20.91
C LEU A 455 32.44 -32.20 -21.33
N PRO A 456 32.66 -33.25 -20.52
CA PRO A 456 33.24 -34.51 -20.96
C PRO A 456 32.44 -35.09 -22.14
N GLU A 457 33.12 -35.65 -23.11
CA GLU A 457 32.50 -36.23 -24.32
C GLU A 457 31.51 -37.37 -23.96
N ARG A 458 31.85 -38.19 -22.97
CA ARG A 458 31.00 -39.26 -22.45
C ARG A 458 30.47 -38.91 -21.08
N VAL A 459 29.17 -38.98 -20.90
CA VAL A 459 28.49 -38.63 -19.63
C VAL A 459 27.43 -39.70 -19.26
N ARG A 460 27.15 -39.83 -17.97
CA ARG A 460 26.09 -40.70 -17.47
C ARG A 460 24.93 -39.85 -16.87
N PRO A 461 23.67 -40.25 -17.05
CA PRO A 461 22.55 -39.56 -16.38
C PRO A 461 22.76 -39.51 -14.86
N GLY A 462 22.62 -38.33 -14.26
CA GLY A 462 22.84 -38.07 -12.82
C GLY A 462 24.31 -37.92 -12.40
N GLN A 463 25.28 -38.08 -13.31
CA GLN A 463 26.69 -37.88 -13.02
C GLN A 463 27.00 -36.42 -12.67
N LYS A 464 27.83 -36.21 -11.64
CA LYS A 464 28.41 -34.90 -11.34
C LYS A 464 29.65 -34.67 -12.23
N VAL A 465 29.61 -33.62 -13.01
CA VAL A 465 30.71 -33.28 -13.94
C VAL A 465 31.18 -31.85 -13.75
N ARG A 466 32.36 -31.55 -14.24
CA ARG A 466 32.89 -30.20 -14.30
C ARG A 466 32.63 -29.60 -15.70
N ALA A 467 31.83 -28.54 -15.76
CA ALA A 467 31.57 -27.77 -16.97
C ALA A 467 32.62 -26.67 -17.11
N ARG A 468 33.36 -26.66 -18.22
CA ARG A 468 34.24 -25.55 -18.59
C ARG A 468 33.46 -24.56 -19.43
N VAL A 469 33.32 -23.31 -18.93
CA VAL A 469 32.45 -22.29 -19.50
C VAL A 469 33.29 -21.10 -19.94
N THR A 470 33.09 -20.65 -21.17
CA THR A 470 33.66 -19.40 -21.67
C THR A 470 32.58 -18.35 -21.66
N LEU A 471 32.84 -17.25 -20.97
CA LEU A 471 31.97 -16.09 -20.84
C LEU A 471 32.64 -14.86 -21.44
N ARG A 472 31.86 -13.95 -22.04
CA ARG A 472 32.34 -12.63 -22.47
C ARG A 472 31.70 -11.59 -21.54
N ARG A 473 32.52 -10.88 -20.78
CA ARG A 473 32.04 -9.76 -19.95
C ARG A 473 31.51 -8.64 -20.82
N VAL A 474 30.46 -7.97 -20.33
CA VAL A 474 30.04 -6.68 -20.88
C VAL A 474 31.20 -5.70 -20.69
N ARG A 475 31.61 -5.03 -21.76
CA ARG A 475 32.79 -4.13 -21.77
C ARG A 475 34.09 -4.76 -21.22
N GLY A 476 34.26 -6.05 -21.45
CA GLY A 476 35.44 -6.78 -20.99
C GLY A 476 35.82 -7.94 -21.91
N GLY A 477 36.94 -8.57 -21.59
CA GLY A 477 37.48 -9.71 -22.32
C GLY A 477 36.71 -11.02 -22.08
N LEU A 478 37.20 -12.06 -22.75
CA LEU A 478 36.77 -13.43 -22.50
C LEU A 478 37.35 -13.92 -21.17
N ILE A 479 36.48 -14.55 -20.37
CA ILE A 479 36.88 -15.23 -19.15
C ILE A 479 36.49 -16.70 -19.21
N ARG A 480 37.29 -17.55 -18.60
CA ARG A 480 37.06 -18.98 -18.49
C ARG A 480 36.75 -19.31 -17.04
N ARG A 481 35.64 -20.00 -16.81
CA ARG A 481 35.19 -20.47 -15.49
C ARG A 481 34.92 -21.96 -15.50
N SER A 482 35.01 -22.58 -14.36
CA SER A 482 34.73 -24.01 -14.21
C SER A 482 33.66 -24.21 -13.10
N TYR A 483 32.55 -24.85 -13.44
CA TYR A 483 31.45 -25.08 -12.55
C TYR A 483 31.17 -26.57 -12.39
N ARG A 484 30.75 -26.98 -11.19
CA ARG A 484 30.21 -28.33 -10.95
C ARG A 484 28.73 -28.35 -11.32
N MET A 485 28.32 -29.34 -12.11
CA MET A 485 26.92 -29.55 -12.46
C MET A 485 26.57 -31.03 -12.46
N THR A 486 25.28 -31.32 -12.36
CA THR A 486 24.78 -32.70 -12.47
C THR A 486 24.10 -32.87 -13.83
N ILE A 487 24.50 -33.92 -14.56
CA ILE A 487 23.87 -34.29 -15.83
C ILE A 487 22.38 -34.65 -15.58
N PRO A 488 21.42 -34.14 -16.37
CA PRO A 488 20.01 -34.49 -16.21
C PRO A 488 19.78 -36.00 -16.23
N ARG A 489 18.93 -36.50 -15.33
CA ARG A 489 18.69 -37.96 -15.18
C ARG A 489 17.85 -38.55 -16.31
N GLY A 490 17.00 -37.77 -16.97
CA GLY A 490 16.09 -38.19 -18.04
C GLY A 490 16.70 -38.19 -19.44
N LEU A 491 18.05 -38.23 -19.59
CA LEU A 491 18.69 -38.27 -20.87
C LEU A 491 18.72 -39.69 -21.45
N GLU A 492 18.22 -39.87 -22.66
CA GLU A 492 18.32 -41.09 -23.43
C GLU A 492 19.76 -41.33 -23.93
N ARG A 493 20.08 -42.57 -24.22
CA ARG A 493 21.41 -42.98 -24.75
C ARG A 493 21.70 -42.42 -26.13
N GLY A 494 23.00 -42.37 -26.45
CA GLY A 494 23.47 -41.88 -27.74
C GLY A 494 23.96 -40.46 -27.71
N GLU A 495 24.14 -39.87 -28.87
CA GLU A 495 24.51 -38.47 -28.98
C GLU A 495 23.35 -37.56 -28.64
N ARG A 496 23.61 -36.57 -27.76
CA ARG A 496 22.60 -35.59 -27.32
C ARG A 496 23.21 -34.20 -27.29
N ILE A 497 22.39 -33.19 -27.61
CA ILE A 497 22.76 -31.79 -27.48
C ILE A 497 22.14 -31.26 -26.17
N LEU A 498 22.99 -30.86 -25.24
CA LEU A 498 22.57 -30.13 -24.06
C LEU A 498 22.61 -28.64 -24.38
N ARG A 499 21.45 -27.98 -24.23
CA ARG A 499 21.32 -26.52 -24.41
C ARG A 499 21.43 -25.86 -23.07
N PHE A 500 22.19 -24.78 -23.01
CA PHE A 500 22.35 -23.94 -21.83
C PHE A 500 21.84 -22.55 -22.14
N ALA A 501 21.12 -21.97 -21.17
CA ALA A 501 20.69 -20.58 -21.25
C ALA A 501 20.90 -19.87 -19.92
N GLY A 502 21.39 -18.67 -19.99
CA GLY A 502 21.38 -17.72 -18.88
C GLY A 502 19.95 -17.29 -18.53
N THR A 503 19.81 -16.59 -17.45
CA THR A 503 18.51 -16.06 -16.99
C THR A 503 18.37 -14.63 -17.48
N ASP A 504 17.48 -14.41 -18.43
CA ASP A 504 16.97 -13.09 -18.75
C ASP A 504 15.65 -12.92 -17.98
N VAL A 505 15.49 -11.77 -17.36
CA VAL A 505 14.24 -11.40 -16.67
C VAL A 505 13.55 -10.41 -17.59
N ASP A 506 12.50 -10.85 -18.24
CA ASP A 506 11.56 -9.95 -18.90
C ASP A 506 10.72 -9.28 -17.80
N VAL A 507 10.69 -7.96 -17.78
CA VAL A 507 9.83 -7.15 -16.92
C VAL A 507 8.72 -6.62 -17.82
N ALA A 508 7.48 -6.70 -17.36
CA ALA A 508 6.36 -6.12 -18.10
C ALA A 508 6.58 -4.61 -18.32
N ASP A 509 6.14 -4.11 -19.47
CA ASP A 509 6.36 -2.72 -19.89
C ASP A 509 5.62 -1.67 -19.01
N ASP A 510 4.64 -2.08 -18.24
CA ASP A 510 3.76 -1.17 -17.49
C ASP A 510 4.35 -0.61 -16.19
N GLY A 511 5.53 -1.02 -15.83
CA GLY A 511 6.22 -0.56 -14.61
C GLY A 511 5.54 -0.99 -13.31
N LEU A 512 6.34 -1.46 -12.36
CA LEU A 512 5.89 -1.90 -11.04
C LEU A 512 4.99 -0.88 -10.32
N LEU A 513 5.30 0.43 -10.44
CA LEU A 513 4.53 1.48 -9.78
C LEU A 513 3.08 1.58 -10.29
N GLY A 514 2.86 1.29 -11.58
CA GLY A 514 1.51 1.22 -12.14
C GLY A 514 0.72 0.04 -11.57
N ALA A 515 1.32 -1.13 -11.52
CA ALA A 515 0.69 -2.34 -10.95
C ALA A 515 0.39 -2.19 -9.45
N ILE A 516 1.28 -1.55 -8.68
CA ILE A 516 1.07 -1.31 -7.25
C ILE A 516 -0.11 -0.37 -6.99
N ILE A 517 -0.36 0.64 -7.86
CA ILE A 517 -1.31 1.71 -7.57
C ILE A 517 -2.77 1.33 -7.89
N ILE A 518 -3.02 0.40 -8.84
CA ILE A 518 -4.36 0.32 -9.46
C ILE A 518 -4.90 -1.07 -9.63
N ASP A 519 -4.08 -1.96 -10.09
CA ASP A 519 -4.45 -3.34 -10.20
C ASP A 519 -4.19 -3.98 -8.84
N GLY A 520 -5.15 -3.88 -7.93
CA GLY A 520 -5.29 -4.97 -7.02
C GLY A 520 -5.22 -6.20 -7.89
N ILE A 521 -4.07 -6.84 -7.96
CA ILE A 521 -3.70 -8.03 -8.71
C ILE A 521 -4.72 -8.31 -9.82
N ASP A 522 -4.43 -7.84 -11.04
CA ASP A 522 -5.17 -8.37 -12.21
C ASP A 522 -4.98 -9.87 -12.13
N ASP A 523 -6.06 -10.56 -11.82
CA ASP A 523 -6.10 -12.00 -11.73
C ASP A 523 -5.62 -12.53 -13.06
N GLY A 524 -4.31 -12.80 -13.15
CA GLY A 524 -3.79 -13.61 -14.24
C GLY A 524 -4.63 -14.87 -14.26
N ALA A 525 -5.73 -14.77 -14.97
CA ALA A 525 -6.81 -15.73 -15.02
C ALA A 525 -6.21 -17.14 -15.12
N GLY A 526 -6.37 -17.96 -14.09
CA GLY A 526 -6.34 -19.37 -14.22
C GLY A 526 -5.32 -20.20 -13.47
N ASN A 527 -4.47 -19.65 -12.62
CA ASN A 527 -3.60 -20.51 -11.80
C ASN A 527 -4.08 -20.49 -10.33
N PRO A 528 -4.79 -21.53 -9.87
CA PRO A 528 -5.24 -21.57 -8.49
C PRO A 528 -4.04 -21.45 -7.55
N GLY A 529 -4.13 -20.54 -6.59
CA GLY A 529 -3.09 -20.26 -5.61
C GLY A 529 -2.61 -21.51 -4.85
N PRO A 530 -1.50 -21.44 -4.13
CA PRO A 530 -0.94 -22.60 -3.42
C PRO A 530 -1.88 -23.07 -2.30
N ARG A 531 -2.17 -24.38 -2.27
CA ARG A 531 -3.13 -24.99 -1.32
C ARG A 531 -2.54 -25.37 0.04
N ASN A 532 -1.23 -25.32 0.21
CA ASN A 532 -0.59 -25.61 1.49
C ASN A 532 0.73 -24.85 1.63
N LEU A 533 1.20 -24.66 2.88
CA LEU A 533 2.40 -23.89 3.21
C LEU A 533 3.68 -24.42 2.53
N ARG A 534 3.79 -25.72 2.27
CA ARG A 534 4.95 -26.28 1.55
C ARG A 534 4.93 -25.89 0.08
N ALA A 535 3.76 -25.84 -0.56
CA ALA A 535 3.60 -25.38 -1.94
C ALA A 535 3.87 -23.87 -2.02
N LEU A 536 3.33 -23.08 -1.10
CA LEU A 536 3.60 -21.65 -0.97
C LEU A 536 5.12 -21.38 -0.84
N ALA A 537 5.78 -22.03 0.12
CA ALA A 537 7.22 -21.87 0.32
C ALA A 537 8.05 -22.29 -0.91
N ARG A 538 7.61 -23.31 -1.65
CA ARG A 538 8.28 -23.72 -2.92
C ARG A 538 8.06 -22.67 -4.01
N GLY A 539 6.86 -22.11 -4.12
CA GLY A 539 6.53 -21.04 -5.08
C GLY A 539 7.40 -19.82 -4.85
N ILE A 540 7.48 -19.34 -3.61
CA ILE A 540 8.34 -18.19 -3.24
C ILE A 540 9.83 -18.50 -3.50
N ARG A 541 10.34 -19.66 -3.08
CA ARG A 541 11.74 -20.06 -3.39
C ARG A 541 11.98 -20.23 -4.90
N GLY A 542 10.94 -20.49 -5.67
CA GLY A 542 10.98 -20.58 -7.13
C GLY A 542 11.30 -19.25 -7.81
N LEU A 543 11.12 -18.12 -7.12
CA LEU A 543 11.54 -16.79 -7.56
C LEU A 543 13.07 -16.63 -7.58
N GLU A 544 13.80 -17.51 -6.92
CA GLU A 544 15.26 -17.49 -6.95
C GLU A 544 15.80 -17.70 -8.37
N ARG A 545 16.31 -16.65 -8.96
CA ARG A 545 16.88 -16.63 -10.34
C ARG A 545 18.37 -16.35 -10.34
N TYR A 546 18.97 -16.38 -9.19
CA TYR A 546 20.32 -15.91 -8.91
C TYR A 546 21.34 -16.47 -9.91
N ASP A 547 21.71 -15.70 -10.91
CA ASP A 547 22.79 -15.92 -11.88
C ASP A 547 22.94 -17.34 -12.43
N GLY A 548 21.84 -18.07 -12.38
CA GLY A 548 21.81 -19.44 -12.81
C GLY A 548 21.85 -19.57 -14.32
N VAL A 549 22.72 -20.44 -14.79
CA VAL A 549 22.59 -21.02 -16.13
C VAL A 549 21.74 -22.28 -15.99
N ARG A 550 20.73 -22.38 -16.82
CA ARG A 550 19.86 -23.55 -16.89
C ARG A 550 20.31 -24.46 -18.03
N VAL A 551 20.18 -25.78 -17.80
CA VAL A 551 20.39 -26.79 -18.84
C VAL A 551 19.05 -27.37 -19.24
N PHE A 552 18.85 -27.52 -20.52
CA PHE A 552 17.66 -28.09 -21.14
C PHE A 552 18.01 -29.46 -21.73
N ALA A 553 17.20 -30.45 -21.40
CA ALA A 553 17.27 -31.80 -21.94
C ALA A 553 15.84 -32.19 -22.34
N GLY A 554 15.48 -31.96 -23.63
CA GLY A 554 14.08 -32.00 -24.08
C GLY A 554 13.26 -30.92 -23.36
N SER A 555 12.09 -31.28 -22.84
CA SER A 555 11.21 -30.42 -22.02
C SER A 555 11.72 -30.19 -20.59
N ASN A 556 12.66 -30.98 -20.10
CA ASN A 556 13.18 -30.87 -18.74
C ASN A 556 14.16 -29.70 -18.61
N ARG A 557 13.81 -28.75 -17.74
CA ARG A 557 14.61 -27.54 -17.43
C ARG A 557 15.17 -27.64 -16.00
N ARG A 558 16.48 -27.64 -15.84
CA ARG A 558 17.15 -27.68 -14.53
C ARG A 558 18.24 -26.63 -14.41
N ARG A 559 18.49 -26.16 -13.17
CA ARG A 559 19.66 -25.33 -12.90
C ARG A 559 20.93 -26.14 -13.13
N ALA A 560 21.82 -25.65 -13.98
CA ALA A 560 23.11 -26.28 -14.25
C ALA A 560 24.18 -25.79 -13.26
N PHE A 561 24.39 -24.47 -13.21
CA PHE A 561 25.35 -23.81 -12.32
C PHE A 561 24.99 -22.35 -12.14
N ARG A 562 25.65 -21.69 -11.20
CA ARG A 562 25.58 -20.23 -10.98
C ARG A 562 26.99 -19.66 -10.80
N ASP A 563 27.17 -18.41 -11.15
CA ASP A 563 28.36 -17.61 -10.85
C ASP A 563 28.17 -16.81 -9.55
N ARG A 564 29.25 -16.51 -8.83
CA ARG A 564 29.17 -15.73 -7.60
C ARG A 564 29.16 -14.23 -7.85
N ASP A 565 29.77 -13.80 -8.96
CA ASP A 565 30.07 -12.39 -9.22
C ASP A 565 29.35 -11.84 -10.44
N LEU A 566 28.83 -12.70 -11.33
CA LEU A 566 28.29 -12.28 -12.62
C LEU A 566 26.86 -12.79 -12.84
N ARG A 567 26.03 -11.96 -13.43
CA ARG A 567 24.80 -12.39 -14.08
C ARG A 567 25.16 -12.91 -15.47
N ILE A 568 24.77 -14.15 -15.75
CA ILE A 568 25.07 -14.79 -17.03
C ILE A 568 23.82 -14.76 -17.91
N SER A 569 23.95 -14.15 -19.08
CA SER A 569 22.92 -14.09 -20.14
C SER A 569 23.36 -14.88 -21.37
N GLY A 570 22.45 -15.07 -22.33
CA GLY A 570 22.74 -15.74 -23.60
C GLY A 570 22.61 -17.27 -23.55
N ARG A 571 22.87 -17.90 -24.68
CA ARG A 571 22.66 -19.34 -24.91
C ARG A 571 23.89 -20.01 -25.50
N ALA A 572 24.11 -21.29 -25.17
CA ALA A 572 25.14 -22.13 -25.75
C ALA A 572 24.67 -23.59 -25.79
N GLY A 573 25.23 -24.35 -26.72
CA GLY A 573 24.98 -25.80 -26.80
C GLY A 573 26.28 -26.59 -26.70
N THR A 574 26.22 -27.84 -26.24
CA THR A 574 27.31 -28.79 -26.28
C THR A 574 26.80 -30.19 -26.61
N ARG A 575 27.54 -30.90 -27.44
CA ARG A 575 27.27 -32.31 -27.75
C ARG A 575 27.92 -33.20 -26.69
N VAL A 576 27.22 -34.23 -26.29
CA VAL A 576 27.69 -35.26 -25.34
C VAL A 576 27.19 -36.62 -25.77
N ARG A 577 27.99 -37.66 -25.55
CA ARG A 577 27.54 -39.05 -25.71
C ARG A 577 27.10 -39.60 -24.38
N VAL A 578 25.80 -39.91 -24.29
CA VAL A 578 25.21 -40.49 -23.09
C VAL A 578 25.44 -41.99 -23.09
N VAL A 579 26.15 -42.48 -22.07
CA VAL A 579 26.46 -43.89 -21.89
C VAL A 579 25.67 -44.51 -20.73
N ARG A 580 25.60 -45.87 -20.65
CA ARG A 580 24.93 -46.55 -19.52
C ARG A 580 25.59 -46.18 -18.18
N ARG A 581 24.82 -46.36 -17.08
CA ARG A 581 25.38 -46.38 -15.73
C ARG A 581 26.47 -47.40 -15.56
#